data_f63375d12bb9f1bf427be3f29227a0d9
#
_entry.id   f63375d12bb9f1bf427be3f29227a0d9
#
_cell.length_a   1.000
_cell.length_b   1.000
_cell.length_c   1.000
_cell.angle_alpha   90.00
_cell.angle_beta   90.00
_cell.angle_gamma   90.00
#
_symmetry.space_group_name_H-M   'P 1'
#
loop_
_entity.id
_entity.type
_entity.pdbx_description
1 polymer ?
#
loop_
_entity_poly.entity_id
_entity_poly.type
_entity_poly.pdbx_seq_one_letter_code
_entity_poly.pdbx_strand_id
1 'polypeptide(L)'
;VGVRKIFRALRKEELCGVIVYTYPPPIAAGRKQALGKISPSELNRLLSTIARVVVHPKYRSIGLGQKLVRETLPHAGTPYVEAIAVMAQYNPFFEKAGMQKILQTNPPQQAIKIAETLRKLGFNLHLLTSKNYVLTKLKSLSQKEINKIKNAFAENPYIRFKKELTRGKLYGGTNKEYKQKIKELDFSKLAKLIKTCGILMQTKVYLLWKSPQFSSWNSTDNK
;
A
#
# COMPACT_ATOMS: atom_id res chain seq x y z
N VAL A 1 4.87 7.76 -10.60
CA VAL A 1 3.63 8.54 -10.42
C VAL A 1 4.04 9.99 -10.31
N GLY A 2 3.50 10.86 -11.19
CA GLY A 2 3.81 12.30 -11.19
C GLY A 2 3.16 13.03 -10.02
N VAL A 3 3.83 14.08 -9.52
CA VAL A 3 3.27 14.98 -8.51
C VAL A 3 2.26 15.93 -9.19
N ARG A 4 1.12 16.15 -8.54
CA ARG A 4 0.07 17.06 -8.99
C ARG A 4 0.10 18.36 -8.21
N LYS A 5 0.07 18.27 -6.88
CA LYS A 5 0.10 19.43 -5.98
C LYS A 5 0.86 19.09 -4.68
N ILE A 6 1.47 20.10 -4.10
CA ILE A 6 2.10 20.03 -2.78
C ILE A 6 1.60 21.22 -1.97
N PHE A 7 1.11 20.95 -0.75
CA PHE A 7 0.80 21.99 0.22
C PHE A 7 1.70 21.88 1.43
N ARG A 8 2.07 23.02 1.99
CA ARG A 8 2.95 23.12 3.16
C ARG A 8 2.20 23.78 4.31
N ALA A 9 2.36 23.25 5.50
CA ALA A 9 1.98 23.95 6.73
C ALA A 9 3.19 24.64 7.29
N LEU A 10 3.07 25.93 7.47
CA LEU A 10 4.12 26.78 8.00
C LEU A 10 3.67 27.41 9.32
N ARG A 11 4.58 27.53 10.29
CA ARG A 11 4.41 28.36 11.48
C ARG A 11 5.48 29.43 11.42
N LYS A 12 5.07 30.68 11.17
CA LYS A 12 6.00 31.72 10.74
C LYS A 12 6.72 31.21 9.48
N GLU A 13 8.02 31.00 9.50
CA GLU A 13 8.81 30.46 8.38
C GLU A 13 9.19 28.97 8.56
N GLU A 14 8.89 28.37 9.72
CA GLU A 14 9.25 26.98 10.02
C GLU A 14 8.29 26.01 9.32
N LEU A 15 8.83 25.02 8.58
CA LEU A 15 8.06 23.98 7.92
C LEU A 15 7.59 22.94 8.95
N CYS A 16 6.28 22.92 9.21
CA CYS A 16 5.65 22.02 10.19
C CYS A 16 5.11 20.73 9.57
N GLY A 17 4.73 20.78 8.31
CA GLY A 17 4.20 19.60 7.62
C GLY A 17 3.99 19.82 6.13
N VAL A 18 3.85 18.69 5.41
CA VAL A 18 3.66 18.65 3.96
C VAL A 18 2.62 17.60 3.62
N ILE A 19 1.74 17.91 2.66
CA ILE A 19 0.89 16.94 1.99
C ILE A 19 1.17 16.96 0.48
N VAL A 20 1.26 15.77 -0.10
CA VAL A 20 1.59 15.57 -1.53
C VAL A 20 0.45 14.85 -2.22
N TYR A 21 -0.12 15.51 -3.21
CA TYR A 21 -1.09 14.95 -4.15
C TYR A 21 -0.37 14.51 -5.43
N THR A 22 -0.72 13.33 -5.91
CA THR A 22 -0.16 12.75 -7.14
C THR A 22 -1.27 12.37 -8.10
N TYR A 23 -0.89 12.08 -9.34
CA TYR A 23 -1.77 11.34 -10.24
C TYR A 23 -2.08 9.96 -9.66
N PRO A 24 -3.30 9.43 -9.88
CA PRO A 24 -3.70 8.15 -9.31
C PRO A 24 -2.90 7.00 -9.93
N PRO A 25 -2.56 5.96 -9.14
CA PRO A 25 -2.02 4.74 -9.72
C PRO A 25 -3.07 4.07 -10.63
N PRO A 26 -2.67 3.35 -11.68
CA PRO A 26 -3.61 2.70 -12.60
C PRO A 26 -4.62 1.78 -11.89
N ILE A 27 -4.18 1.10 -10.84
CA ILE A 27 -5.00 0.16 -10.06
C ILE A 27 -4.93 0.51 -8.58
N ALA A 28 -6.10 0.62 -7.95
CA ALA A 28 -6.24 0.75 -6.49
C ALA A 28 -7.39 -0.15 -6.00
N ALA A 29 -7.11 -0.95 -4.96
CA ALA A 29 -8.14 -1.76 -4.31
C ALA A 29 -9.17 -0.83 -3.65
N GLY A 30 -10.46 -1.07 -3.90
CA GLY A 30 -11.56 -0.24 -3.40
C GLY A 30 -12.08 0.81 -4.39
N ARG A 31 -11.27 1.26 -5.38
CA ARG A 31 -11.70 2.28 -6.34
C ARG A 31 -12.92 1.83 -7.15
N LYS A 32 -12.92 0.59 -7.67
CA LYS A 32 -14.05 0.06 -8.42
C LYS A 32 -15.33 0.00 -7.59
N GLN A 33 -15.21 -0.31 -6.31
CA GLN A 33 -16.35 -0.33 -5.38
C GLN A 33 -16.90 1.08 -5.13
N ALA A 34 -16.02 2.09 -5.06
CA ALA A 34 -16.39 3.46 -4.75
C ALA A 34 -16.91 4.26 -5.95
N LEU A 35 -16.32 4.05 -7.13
CA LEU A 35 -16.51 4.90 -8.32
C LEU A 35 -16.93 4.12 -9.58
N GLY A 36 -17.13 2.79 -9.48
CA GLY A 36 -17.41 1.96 -10.66
C GLY A 36 -16.19 1.77 -11.57
N LYS A 37 -16.43 1.51 -12.83
CA LYS A 37 -15.39 1.45 -13.87
C LYS A 37 -15.09 2.86 -14.35
N ILE A 38 -13.83 3.28 -14.23
CA ILE A 38 -13.32 4.55 -14.79
C ILE A 38 -12.35 4.19 -15.89
N SER A 39 -12.46 4.84 -17.04
CA SER A 39 -11.51 4.66 -18.13
C SER A 39 -10.13 5.24 -17.77
N PRO A 40 -9.03 4.68 -18.31
CA PRO A 40 -7.68 5.24 -18.06
C PRO A 40 -7.54 6.71 -18.46
N SER A 41 -8.25 7.15 -19.49
CA SER A 41 -8.25 8.55 -19.97
C SER A 41 -8.92 9.51 -18.98
N GLU A 42 -9.98 9.05 -18.31
CA GLU A 42 -10.72 9.87 -17.33
C GLU A 42 -10.08 9.86 -15.95
N LEU A 43 -9.32 8.80 -15.63
CA LEU A 43 -8.77 8.57 -14.31
C LEU A 43 -8.00 9.80 -13.79
N ASN A 44 -7.14 10.38 -14.62
CA ASN A 44 -6.35 11.54 -14.24
C ASN A 44 -7.17 12.83 -14.11
N ARG A 45 -8.27 12.95 -14.84
CA ARG A 45 -9.17 14.11 -14.77
C ARG A 45 -10.03 14.07 -13.51
N LEU A 46 -10.49 12.89 -13.13
CA LEU A 46 -11.46 12.69 -12.06
C LEU A 46 -10.83 12.58 -10.67
N LEU A 47 -9.59 12.10 -10.58
CA LEU A 47 -9.05 11.61 -9.32
C LEU A 47 -7.64 12.15 -9.04
N SER A 48 -7.42 12.53 -7.79
CA SER A 48 -6.11 12.75 -7.20
C SER A 48 -5.87 11.76 -6.07
N THR A 49 -4.62 11.36 -5.86
CA THR A 49 -4.25 10.47 -4.76
C THR A 49 -3.40 11.24 -3.74
N ILE A 50 -3.75 11.17 -2.46
CA ILE A 50 -2.86 11.61 -1.38
C ILE A 50 -1.76 10.55 -1.24
N ALA A 51 -0.56 10.89 -1.71
CA ALA A 51 0.59 9.99 -1.67
C ALA A 51 1.37 10.09 -0.35
N ARG A 52 1.40 11.27 0.27
CA ARG A 52 2.16 11.53 1.49
C ARG A 52 1.46 12.59 2.34
N VAL A 53 1.42 12.34 3.64
CA VAL A 53 1.16 13.33 4.68
C VAL A 53 2.31 13.21 5.67
N VAL A 54 3.15 14.22 5.76
CA VAL A 54 4.34 14.23 6.62
C VAL A 54 4.20 15.40 7.59
N VAL A 55 4.30 15.11 8.88
CA VAL A 55 4.30 16.13 9.95
C VAL A 55 5.64 16.05 10.67
N HIS A 56 6.28 17.19 10.81
CA HIS A 56 7.54 17.31 11.55
C HIS A 56 7.36 16.77 12.98
N PRO A 57 8.30 15.99 13.53
CA PRO A 57 8.15 15.31 14.82
C PRO A 57 7.67 16.22 15.96
N LYS A 58 8.19 17.45 16.03
CA LYS A 58 7.82 18.49 17.01
C LYS A 58 6.31 18.84 17.00
N TYR A 59 5.63 18.68 15.86
CA TYR A 59 4.23 19.05 15.66
C TYR A 59 3.29 17.84 15.51
N ARG A 60 3.76 16.65 15.88
CA ARG A 60 2.90 15.45 15.90
C ARG A 60 1.95 15.48 17.08
N SER A 61 0.89 14.68 17.00
CA SER A 61 -0.15 14.49 18.04
C SER A 61 -1.04 15.69 18.35
N ILE A 62 -0.84 16.85 17.69
CA ILE A 62 -1.67 18.06 17.85
C ILE A 62 -2.74 18.23 16.75
N GLY A 63 -2.99 17.19 15.95
CA GLY A 63 -4.00 17.22 14.89
C GLY A 63 -3.56 17.84 13.57
N LEU A 64 -2.28 18.24 13.40
CA LEU A 64 -1.79 18.91 12.21
C LEU A 64 -1.96 18.08 10.92
N GLY A 65 -1.77 16.75 10.98
CA GLY A 65 -2.00 15.85 9.85
C GLY A 65 -3.46 15.85 9.39
N GLN A 66 -4.40 15.80 10.32
CA GLN A 66 -5.83 15.91 10.04
C GLN A 66 -6.18 17.27 9.43
N LYS A 67 -5.65 18.36 10.00
CA LYS A 67 -5.86 19.72 9.51
C LYS A 67 -5.33 19.88 8.08
N LEU A 68 -4.09 19.42 7.80
CA LEU A 68 -3.52 19.42 6.46
C LEU A 68 -4.45 18.73 5.43
N VAL A 69 -4.94 17.54 5.76
CA VAL A 69 -5.86 16.83 4.85
C VAL A 69 -7.14 17.63 4.66
N ARG A 70 -7.82 18.02 5.74
CA ARG A 70 -9.11 18.73 5.67
C ARG A 70 -9.04 20.02 4.87
N GLU A 71 -8.03 20.85 5.15
CA GLU A 71 -7.90 22.16 4.51
C GLU A 71 -7.46 22.08 3.04
N THR A 72 -6.80 21.01 2.63
CA THR A 72 -6.28 20.87 1.26
C THR A 72 -7.15 20.04 0.33
N LEU A 73 -8.08 19.22 0.83
CA LEU A 73 -9.01 18.43 0.04
C LEU A 73 -9.79 19.29 -0.99
N PRO A 74 -10.38 20.44 -0.64
CA PRO A 74 -11.10 21.29 -1.61
C PRO A 74 -10.19 21.86 -2.71
N HIS A 75 -8.89 21.92 -2.45
CA HIS A 75 -7.88 22.47 -3.36
C HIS A 75 -7.15 21.41 -4.19
N ALA A 76 -7.55 20.14 -4.11
CA ALA A 76 -6.96 19.05 -4.88
C ALA A 76 -7.09 19.25 -6.40
N GLY A 77 -8.15 19.93 -6.85
CA GLY A 77 -8.40 20.26 -8.26
C GLY A 77 -9.00 19.10 -9.05
N THR A 78 -9.62 18.14 -8.37
CA THR A 78 -10.33 17.00 -8.97
C THR A 78 -11.62 16.71 -8.20
N PRO A 79 -12.65 16.15 -8.88
CA PRO A 79 -13.90 15.74 -8.23
C PRO A 79 -13.73 14.78 -7.07
N TYR A 80 -12.74 13.90 -7.15
CA TYR A 80 -12.47 12.90 -6.14
C TYR A 80 -11.02 12.94 -5.66
N VAL A 81 -10.83 12.63 -4.38
CA VAL A 81 -9.51 12.40 -3.79
C VAL A 81 -9.50 11.06 -3.10
N GLU A 82 -8.53 10.22 -3.44
CA GLU A 82 -8.34 8.92 -2.78
C GLU A 82 -7.09 8.90 -1.89
N ALA A 83 -7.12 8.04 -0.87
CA ALA A 83 -5.94 7.68 -0.09
C ALA A 83 -5.93 6.17 0.18
N ILE A 84 -4.73 5.55 0.15
CA ILE A 84 -4.52 4.17 0.58
C ILE A 84 -3.61 4.22 1.80
N ALA A 85 -4.18 4.01 2.97
CA ALA A 85 -3.49 4.19 4.23
C ALA A 85 -3.34 2.87 4.99
N VAL A 86 -2.10 2.55 5.40
CA VAL A 86 -1.80 1.37 6.21
C VAL A 86 -2.17 1.61 7.68
N MET A 87 -1.93 2.83 8.19
CA MET A 87 -2.16 3.17 9.59
C MET A 87 -3.58 3.67 9.90
N ALA A 88 -4.46 3.81 8.90
CA ALA A 88 -5.80 4.36 9.09
C ALA A 88 -6.66 3.51 10.04
N GLN A 89 -6.38 2.21 10.16
CA GLN A 89 -7.06 1.36 11.13
C GLN A 89 -6.81 1.80 12.59
N TYR A 90 -5.60 2.32 12.88
CA TYR A 90 -5.20 2.72 14.23
C TYR A 90 -5.28 4.23 14.45
N ASN A 91 -5.16 5.00 13.37
CA ASN A 91 -5.21 6.47 13.42
C ASN A 91 -6.12 7.00 12.31
N PRO A 92 -7.42 7.21 12.60
CA PRO A 92 -8.43 7.58 11.60
C PRO A 92 -8.40 9.08 11.24
N PHE A 93 -7.23 9.69 11.13
CA PHE A 93 -7.14 11.14 10.85
C PHE A 93 -7.66 11.54 9.46
N PHE A 94 -7.65 10.63 8.49
CA PHE A 94 -8.26 10.85 7.19
C PHE A 94 -9.79 10.91 7.29
N GLU A 95 -10.41 10.01 8.05
CA GLU A 95 -11.86 9.98 8.27
C GLU A 95 -12.28 11.23 9.05
N LYS A 96 -11.52 11.59 10.10
CA LYS A 96 -11.73 12.85 10.86
C LYS A 96 -11.53 14.10 10.01
N ALA A 97 -10.80 14.00 8.90
CA ALA A 97 -10.65 15.09 7.92
C ALA A 97 -11.77 15.14 6.88
N GLY A 98 -12.75 14.20 6.92
CA GLY A 98 -13.90 14.17 6.02
C GLY A 98 -13.80 13.16 4.88
N MET A 99 -12.79 12.27 4.86
CA MET A 99 -12.73 11.17 3.88
C MET A 99 -13.58 9.98 4.35
N GLN A 100 -14.26 9.33 3.43
CA GLN A 100 -15.05 8.15 3.69
C GLN A 100 -14.20 6.87 3.54
N LYS A 101 -14.24 5.98 4.51
CA LYS A 101 -13.67 4.64 4.42
C LYS A 101 -14.57 3.76 3.54
N ILE A 102 -14.00 3.23 2.44
CA ILE A 102 -14.73 2.42 1.46
C ILE A 102 -14.41 0.93 1.63
N LEU A 103 -13.12 0.60 1.75
CA LEU A 103 -12.66 -0.79 1.80
C LEU A 103 -11.49 -0.93 2.76
N GLN A 104 -11.51 -2.01 3.52
CA GLN A 104 -10.35 -2.47 4.27
C GLN A 104 -9.87 -3.80 3.68
N THR A 105 -8.60 -3.85 3.29
CA THR A 105 -7.98 -5.08 2.77
C THR A 105 -7.13 -5.69 3.85
N ASN A 106 -7.50 -6.88 4.31
CA ASN A 106 -6.76 -7.65 5.29
C ASN A 106 -5.65 -8.49 4.64
N PRO A 107 -4.64 -8.94 5.40
CA PRO A 107 -3.62 -9.86 4.93
C PRO A 107 -4.24 -11.15 4.35
N PRO A 108 -3.76 -11.65 3.20
CA PRO A 108 -4.22 -12.93 2.67
C PRO A 108 -3.73 -14.09 3.54
N GLN A 109 -4.53 -15.16 3.65
CA GLN A 109 -4.22 -16.33 4.48
C GLN A 109 -2.85 -16.96 4.17
N GLN A 110 -2.45 -16.95 2.90
CA GLN A 110 -1.14 -17.42 2.46
C GLN A 110 0.00 -16.62 3.10
N ALA A 111 -0.13 -15.29 3.17
CA ALA A 111 0.88 -14.45 3.81
C ALA A 111 0.91 -14.66 5.33
N ILE A 112 -0.26 -14.86 5.96
CA ILE A 112 -0.37 -15.14 7.40
C ILE A 112 0.38 -16.43 7.74
N LYS A 113 0.13 -17.53 7.03
CA LYS A 113 0.80 -18.83 7.25
C LYS A 113 2.32 -18.74 7.09
N ILE A 114 2.77 -18.00 6.06
CA ILE A 114 4.21 -17.78 5.86
C ILE A 114 4.79 -16.93 7.01
N ALA A 115 4.10 -15.86 7.41
CA ALA A 115 4.54 -14.99 8.50
C ALA A 115 4.64 -15.76 9.84
N GLU A 116 3.73 -16.68 10.11
CA GLU A 116 3.81 -17.58 11.29
C GLU A 116 5.06 -18.46 11.25
N THR A 117 5.40 -19.02 10.10
CA THR A 117 6.65 -19.80 9.93
C THR A 117 7.87 -18.91 10.17
N LEU A 118 7.89 -17.70 9.60
CA LEU A 118 8.98 -16.75 9.83
C LEU A 118 9.10 -16.37 11.32
N ARG A 119 7.97 -16.14 12.01
CA ARG A 119 7.95 -15.81 13.44
C ARG A 119 8.56 -16.95 14.28
N LYS A 120 8.19 -18.22 13.99
CA LYS A 120 8.75 -19.41 14.66
C LYS A 120 10.27 -19.54 14.46
N LEU A 121 10.81 -18.98 13.37
CA LEU A 121 12.25 -18.93 13.08
C LEU A 121 12.92 -17.64 13.60
N GLY A 122 12.22 -16.89 14.46
CA GLY A 122 12.76 -15.71 15.15
C GLY A 122 12.83 -14.44 14.28
N PHE A 123 12.04 -14.34 13.20
CA PHE A 123 11.90 -13.07 12.48
C PHE A 123 10.98 -12.12 13.23
N ASN A 124 11.39 -10.85 13.33
CA ASN A 124 10.52 -9.77 13.73
C ASN A 124 9.63 -9.37 12.55
N LEU A 125 8.31 -9.61 12.66
CA LEU A 125 7.37 -9.38 11.56
C LEU A 125 7.26 -7.90 11.14
N HIS A 126 7.52 -6.95 12.05
CA HIS A 126 7.51 -5.52 11.74
C HIS A 126 8.72 -5.10 10.87
N LEU A 127 9.79 -5.88 10.88
CA LEU A 127 11.02 -5.62 10.13
C LEU A 127 11.11 -6.38 8.80
N LEU A 128 10.10 -7.19 8.43
CA LEU A 128 10.13 -7.98 7.19
C LEU A 128 10.26 -7.12 5.92
N THR A 129 9.87 -5.85 5.97
CA THR A 129 10.03 -4.91 4.85
C THR A 129 11.44 -4.36 4.69
N SER A 130 12.30 -4.51 5.71
CA SER A 130 13.71 -4.11 5.68
C SER A 130 14.57 -5.18 5.01
N LYS A 131 15.11 -4.87 3.82
CA LYS A 131 15.96 -5.80 3.07
C LYS A 131 17.21 -6.21 3.87
N ASN A 132 17.85 -5.25 4.53
CA ASN A 132 19.07 -5.50 5.30
C ASN A 132 18.80 -6.43 6.49
N TYR A 133 17.75 -6.16 7.26
CA TYR A 133 17.33 -7.04 8.36
C TYR A 133 17.08 -8.47 7.88
N VAL A 134 16.29 -8.63 6.82
CA VAL A 134 15.94 -9.96 6.28
C VAL A 134 17.18 -10.70 5.78
N LEU A 135 18.09 -10.03 5.07
CA LEU A 135 19.33 -10.65 4.58
C LEU A 135 20.25 -11.07 5.74
N THR A 136 20.42 -10.21 6.75
CA THR A 136 21.21 -10.55 7.94
C THR A 136 20.62 -11.76 8.66
N LYS A 137 19.30 -11.77 8.85
CA LYS A 137 18.61 -12.89 9.50
C LYS A 137 18.73 -14.18 8.69
N LEU A 138 18.57 -14.14 7.36
CA LEU A 138 18.73 -15.33 6.52
C LEU A 138 20.15 -15.93 6.60
N LYS A 139 21.19 -15.09 6.68
CA LYS A 139 22.58 -15.53 6.82
C LYS A 139 22.86 -16.24 8.15
N SER A 140 22.10 -15.95 9.21
CA SER A 140 22.25 -16.58 10.53
C SER A 140 21.49 -17.90 10.67
N LEU A 141 20.69 -18.30 9.68
CA LEU A 141 19.91 -19.54 9.72
C LEU A 141 20.67 -20.72 9.12
N SER A 142 20.40 -21.91 9.68
CA SER A 142 20.84 -23.18 9.12
C SER A 142 20.13 -23.48 7.78
N GLN A 143 20.75 -24.35 6.97
CA GLN A 143 20.14 -24.79 5.69
C GLN A 143 18.76 -25.46 5.90
N LYS A 144 18.57 -26.17 7.03
CA LYS A 144 17.28 -26.77 7.39
C LYS A 144 16.19 -25.73 7.62
N GLU A 145 16.52 -24.63 8.27
CA GLU A 145 15.60 -23.51 8.50
C GLU A 145 15.29 -22.74 7.22
N ILE A 146 16.29 -22.52 6.36
CA ILE A 146 16.10 -21.94 5.03
C ILE A 146 15.12 -22.79 4.21
N ASN A 147 15.28 -24.12 4.24
CA ASN A 147 14.38 -25.03 3.53
C ASN A 147 12.94 -24.97 4.11
N LYS A 148 12.77 -24.81 5.43
CA LYS A 148 11.44 -24.57 6.03
C LYS A 148 10.78 -23.31 5.47
N ILE A 149 11.52 -22.23 5.32
CA ILE A 149 11.01 -20.98 4.72
C ILE A 149 10.60 -21.22 3.25
N LYS A 150 11.49 -21.84 2.45
CA LYS A 150 11.19 -22.18 1.05
C LYS A 150 9.92 -23.03 0.94
N ASN A 151 9.78 -24.06 1.78
CA ASN A 151 8.59 -24.92 1.79
C ASN A 151 7.32 -24.12 2.15
N ALA A 152 7.37 -23.23 3.16
CA ALA A 152 6.23 -22.38 3.51
C ALA A 152 5.76 -21.53 2.33
N PHE A 153 6.66 -20.97 1.53
CA PHE A 153 6.29 -20.26 0.30
C PHE A 153 5.74 -21.21 -0.77
N ALA A 154 6.34 -22.39 -0.96
CA ALA A 154 5.92 -23.36 -1.97
C ALA A 154 4.52 -23.94 -1.70
N GLU A 155 4.16 -24.11 -0.42
CA GLU A 155 2.85 -24.62 0.00
C GLU A 155 1.76 -23.53 0.02
N ASN A 156 2.14 -22.25 0.08
CA ASN A 156 1.23 -21.12 0.13
C ASN A 156 1.40 -20.19 -1.09
N PRO A 157 1.12 -20.67 -2.31
CA PRO A 157 1.25 -19.87 -3.52
C PRO A 157 0.24 -18.71 -3.52
N TYR A 158 0.71 -17.51 -3.82
CA TYR A 158 -0.11 -16.31 -3.96
C TYR A 158 0.34 -15.50 -5.17
N ILE A 159 -0.60 -14.84 -5.85
CA ILE A 159 -0.35 -14.15 -7.11
C ILE A 159 0.81 -13.15 -7.04
N ARG A 160 0.97 -12.43 -5.93
CA ARG A 160 2.08 -11.48 -5.76
C ARG A 160 3.42 -12.17 -5.61
N PHE A 161 3.49 -13.29 -4.90
CA PHE A 161 4.72 -14.07 -4.80
C PHE A 161 5.12 -14.66 -6.14
N LYS A 162 4.14 -15.18 -6.90
CA LYS A 162 4.38 -15.68 -8.25
C LYS A 162 4.93 -14.60 -9.18
N LYS A 163 4.34 -13.41 -9.19
CA LYS A 163 4.79 -12.26 -9.99
C LYS A 163 6.22 -11.81 -9.65
N GLU A 164 6.66 -11.93 -8.40
CA GLU A 164 8.03 -11.64 -8.01
C GLU A 164 9.06 -12.59 -8.67
N LEU A 165 8.67 -13.82 -8.94
CA LEU A 165 9.55 -14.85 -9.50
C LEU A 165 9.44 -15.01 -11.03
N THR A 166 8.35 -14.53 -11.62
CA THR A 166 8.04 -14.73 -13.04
C THR A 166 7.95 -13.40 -13.77
N ARG A 167 9.06 -12.67 -13.86
CA ARG A 167 9.12 -11.39 -14.57
C ARG A 167 8.49 -11.50 -15.95
N GLY A 168 7.50 -10.65 -16.25
CA GLY A 168 6.84 -10.55 -17.55
C GLY A 168 5.63 -11.47 -17.79
N LYS A 169 5.34 -12.43 -16.95
CA LYS A 169 4.11 -13.24 -17.04
C LYS A 169 2.94 -12.58 -16.32
N LEU A 170 1.86 -12.29 -17.05
CA LEU A 170 0.70 -11.55 -16.56
C LEU A 170 0.08 -12.16 -15.29
N TYR A 171 0.02 -13.49 -15.20
CA TYR A 171 -0.58 -14.25 -14.10
C TYR A 171 0.42 -14.96 -13.20
N GLY A 172 1.73 -14.68 -13.31
CA GLY A 172 2.75 -15.25 -12.43
C GLY A 172 3.06 -16.73 -12.66
N GLY A 173 2.59 -17.34 -13.76
CA GLY A 173 2.85 -18.75 -14.09
C GLY A 173 2.02 -19.77 -13.28
N THR A 174 2.23 -21.05 -13.56
CA THR A 174 1.56 -22.17 -12.89
C THR A 174 2.07 -22.40 -11.46
N ASN A 175 1.31 -23.14 -10.64
CA ASN A 175 1.76 -23.55 -9.30
C ASN A 175 2.99 -24.47 -9.37
N LYS A 176 3.10 -25.30 -10.41
CA LYS A 176 4.23 -26.23 -10.62
C LYS A 176 5.51 -25.43 -10.90
N GLU A 177 5.48 -24.49 -11.83
CA GLU A 177 6.61 -23.58 -12.12
C GLU A 177 7.03 -22.76 -10.89
N TYR A 178 6.06 -22.27 -10.13
CA TYR A 178 6.31 -21.52 -8.91
C TYR A 178 7.07 -22.36 -7.87
N LYS A 179 6.59 -23.59 -7.59
CA LYS A 179 7.24 -24.52 -6.65
C LYS A 179 8.66 -24.84 -7.07
N GLN A 180 8.91 -25.08 -8.37
CA GLN A 180 10.23 -25.33 -8.90
C GLN A 180 11.17 -24.13 -8.64
N LYS A 181 10.74 -22.92 -9.00
CA LYS A 181 11.53 -21.70 -8.79
C LYS A 181 11.84 -21.43 -7.32
N ILE A 182 10.92 -21.75 -6.40
CA ILE A 182 11.17 -21.60 -4.95
C ILE A 182 12.36 -22.44 -4.49
N LYS A 183 12.52 -23.68 -4.98
CA LYS A 183 13.63 -24.54 -4.60
C LYS A 183 14.99 -23.94 -4.98
N GLU A 184 15.05 -23.27 -6.12
CA GLU A 184 16.26 -22.70 -6.73
C GLU A 184 16.60 -21.27 -6.24
N LEU A 185 15.83 -20.73 -5.28
CA LEU A 185 16.04 -19.35 -4.84
C LEU A 185 17.36 -19.15 -4.10
N ASP A 186 18.09 -18.14 -4.53
CA ASP A 186 19.18 -17.52 -3.76
C ASP A 186 18.63 -16.66 -2.59
N PHE A 187 19.50 -16.23 -1.69
CA PHE A 187 19.13 -15.41 -0.54
C PHE A 187 18.54 -14.05 -0.95
N SER A 188 19.00 -13.45 -2.04
CA SER A 188 18.50 -12.14 -2.49
C SER A 188 17.05 -12.22 -2.95
N LYS A 189 16.72 -13.25 -3.75
CA LYS A 189 15.34 -13.49 -4.20
C LYS A 189 14.43 -13.94 -3.07
N LEU A 190 14.93 -14.79 -2.16
CA LEU A 190 14.19 -15.21 -0.97
C LEU A 190 13.88 -14.00 -0.06
N ALA A 191 14.85 -13.12 0.18
CA ALA A 191 14.64 -11.88 0.92
C ALA A 191 13.58 -10.97 0.26
N LYS A 192 13.53 -10.94 -1.06
CA LYS A 192 12.51 -10.19 -1.79
C LYS A 192 11.11 -10.75 -1.58
N LEU A 193 10.95 -12.09 -1.55
CA LEU A 193 9.68 -12.73 -1.23
C LEU A 193 9.25 -12.47 0.21
N ILE A 194 10.18 -12.56 1.17
CA ILE A 194 9.91 -12.25 2.57
C ILE A 194 9.48 -10.78 2.74
N LYS A 195 10.15 -9.85 2.06
CA LYS A 195 9.75 -8.44 2.03
C LYS A 195 8.33 -8.28 1.47
N THR A 196 8.00 -8.98 0.38
CA THR A 196 6.65 -8.97 -0.21
C THR A 196 5.62 -9.54 0.76
N CYS A 197 5.96 -10.59 1.51
CA CYS A 197 5.13 -11.10 2.61
C CYS A 197 4.89 -10.01 3.66
N GLY A 198 5.92 -9.32 4.14
CA GLY A 198 5.80 -8.20 5.08
C GLY A 198 4.88 -7.08 4.59
N ILE A 199 4.93 -6.74 3.30
CA ILE A 199 4.01 -5.76 2.68
C ILE A 199 2.56 -6.27 2.66
N LEU A 200 2.37 -7.57 2.43
CA LEU A 200 1.04 -8.20 2.42
C LEU A 200 0.43 -8.36 3.82
N MET A 201 1.26 -8.42 4.85
CA MET A 201 0.81 -8.45 6.25
C MET A 201 0.23 -7.12 6.74
N GLN A 202 0.39 -6.05 5.97
CA GLN A 202 -0.16 -4.75 6.32
C GLN A 202 -1.65 -4.66 5.90
N THR A 203 -2.53 -4.41 6.86
CA THR A 203 -3.91 -4.00 6.57
C THR A 203 -3.90 -2.65 5.88
N LYS A 204 -4.66 -2.51 4.79
CA LYS A 204 -4.78 -1.27 4.02
C LYS A 204 -6.22 -0.81 3.99
N VAL A 205 -6.41 0.47 4.23
CA VAL A 205 -7.72 1.12 4.14
C VAL A 205 -7.72 2.00 2.89
N TYR A 206 -8.71 1.80 2.03
CA TYR A 206 -9.00 2.69 0.90
C TYR A 206 -10.03 3.72 1.36
N LEU A 207 -9.66 4.99 1.22
CA LEU A 207 -10.49 6.12 1.59
C LEU A 207 -10.76 6.98 0.34
N LEU A 208 -11.95 7.57 0.30
CA LEU A 208 -12.38 8.45 -0.77
C LEU A 208 -13.00 9.73 -0.17
N TRP A 209 -12.72 10.84 -0.79
CA TRP A 209 -13.41 12.10 -0.59
C TRP A 209 -14.03 12.57 -1.91
N LYS A 210 -15.26 13.05 -1.85
CA LYS A 210 -15.98 13.66 -2.98
C LYS A 210 -16.06 15.16 -2.75
N SER A 211 -15.66 15.94 -3.74
CA SER A 211 -15.75 17.38 -3.67
C SER A 211 -17.21 17.85 -3.67
N PRO A 212 -17.63 18.68 -2.72
CA PRO A 212 -18.97 19.28 -2.73
C PRO A 212 -19.24 20.11 -3.99
N GLN A 213 -18.21 20.71 -4.58
CA GLN A 213 -18.32 21.54 -5.80
C GLN A 213 -18.66 20.72 -7.05
N PHE A 214 -18.48 19.40 -7.02
CA PHE A 214 -18.77 18.49 -8.14
C PHE A 214 -19.93 17.53 -7.81
N SER A 215 -20.82 17.90 -6.87
CA SER A 215 -21.95 17.06 -6.44
C SER A 215 -22.99 16.78 -7.55
N SER A 216 -23.01 17.59 -8.60
CA SER A 216 -23.93 17.46 -9.74
C SER A 216 -23.42 16.57 -10.88
N TRP A 217 -22.23 15.97 -10.77
CA TRP A 217 -21.74 15.10 -11.83
C TRP A 217 -22.28 13.67 -11.63
N ASN A 218 -23.50 13.47 -12.10
CA ASN A 218 -24.10 12.15 -12.23
C ASN A 218 -23.47 11.42 -13.43
N SER A 219 -23.27 10.10 -13.25
CA SER A 219 -22.78 9.15 -14.24
C SER A 219 -23.76 8.92 -15.44
N THR A 220 -24.55 9.93 -15.82
CA THR A 220 -25.59 9.86 -16.85
C THR A 220 -25.13 10.25 -18.26
N ASP A 221 -23.89 10.70 -18.44
CA ASP A 221 -23.38 11.09 -19.77
C ASP A 221 -22.56 10.01 -20.49
N ASN A 222 -22.80 8.73 -20.18
CA ASN A 222 -22.28 7.60 -20.95
C ASN A 222 -23.44 6.76 -21.50
N LYS A 223 -24.13 7.28 -22.51
CA LYS A 223 -24.81 6.45 -23.50
C LYS A 223 -24.03 6.44 -24.79
#